data_33cbda5ae1a4db10b4e4109ce3756087
#
_entry.id   33cbda5ae1a4db10b4e4109ce3756087
#
_cell.length_a   1.000
_cell.length_b   1.000
_cell.length_c   1.000
_cell.angle_alpha   90.00
_cell.angle_beta   90.00
_cell.angle_gamma   90.00
#
_symmetry.space_group_name_H-M   'P 1'
#
loop_
_entity.id
_entity.type
_entity.pdbx_description
1 polymer ?
#
loop_
_entity_poly.entity_id
_entity_poly.type
_entity_poly.pdbx_seq_one_letter_code
_entity_poly.pdbx_strand_id
1 'polypeptide(L)'
;SCSYGPGRYDPNYEDNGNDYPFEFVRWTEQRNFEAVLDMMAEGKLKVKSLVSHNFEIEEAEKAYQLVGGAEKSLGILLKYPSVEISDKARTVSFHANEQNREDAKRKTSQEKVSIHFVGAGNYAKKILIPAFKKAGVSLQGVASKTGLGGVRAARKHGFVEATTEISALIADKEADAVVIATRHDSHAGYVIDALNAGKHVFVEKPLCLEMEELDRIRMAYEKKNGNENLILMVGFNRRFSSLVEKTKRLIEGTGGPCSFVMTVNAGMIPSDHWTHEPEQGGGRIVGEACHFIDLLRFLAASPVKSWEKIEMDSANKDTVTLNLVFEDGSIGSIHYFANGHKSFPKERLEIFSSGSVLQLDNFRTLRGFGWPGFTKMNLWKQDKGQAACAQAFARAIRSGTCNPIPIDEILEVSQLAIEMRK
;
A
#
# COMPACT_ATOMS: atom_id res chain seq x y z
N SER A 1 -25.85 -15.63 25.48
CA SER A 1 -26.77 -15.91 24.36
C SER A 1 -26.71 -14.74 23.40
N CYS A 2 -26.49 -15.02 22.14
CA CYS A 2 -26.55 -13.99 21.10
C CYS A 2 -28.00 -13.58 20.91
N SER A 3 -28.36 -12.35 21.31
CA SER A 3 -29.73 -11.82 21.21
C SER A 3 -30.12 -11.45 19.78
N TYR A 4 -29.19 -11.44 18.86
CA TYR A 4 -29.42 -11.02 17.45
C TYR A 4 -29.75 -12.17 16.52
N GLY A 5 -29.41 -13.39 16.88
CA GLY A 5 -29.49 -14.57 16.02
C GLY A 5 -28.13 -15.04 15.49
N PRO A 6 -28.07 -16.16 14.73
CA PRO A 6 -26.88 -16.62 14.06
C PRO A 6 -26.28 -15.58 13.11
N GLY A 7 -24.96 -15.55 13.03
CA GLY A 7 -24.18 -14.61 12.21
C GLY A 7 -23.17 -13.84 13.03
N ARG A 8 -23.51 -13.46 14.25
CA ARG A 8 -22.62 -12.72 15.14
C ARG A 8 -21.36 -13.51 15.48
N TYR A 9 -20.19 -12.87 15.32
CA TYR A 9 -18.86 -13.46 15.51
C TYR A 9 -18.47 -14.54 14.48
N ASP A 10 -19.24 -14.68 13.39
CA ASP A 10 -18.85 -15.48 12.23
C ASP A 10 -18.19 -14.56 11.18
N PRO A 11 -16.86 -14.65 10.98
CA PRO A 11 -16.16 -13.78 10.02
C PRO A 11 -16.66 -13.94 8.58
N ASN A 12 -17.18 -15.12 8.22
CA ASN A 12 -17.73 -15.34 6.90
C ASN A 12 -19.04 -14.58 6.68
N TYR A 13 -19.82 -14.43 7.75
CA TYR A 13 -21.05 -13.66 7.73
C TYR A 13 -20.77 -12.14 7.91
N GLU A 14 -20.03 -11.75 8.96
CA GLU A 14 -19.81 -10.33 9.32
C GLU A 14 -18.85 -9.61 8.39
N ASP A 15 -17.74 -10.26 7.98
CA ASP A 15 -16.67 -9.61 7.21
C ASP A 15 -16.83 -9.82 5.70
N ASN A 16 -17.29 -11.01 5.29
CA ASN A 16 -17.42 -11.37 3.87
C ASN A 16 -18.84 -11.19 3.34
N GLY A 17 -19.83 -10.92 4.20
CA GLY A 17 -21.22 -10.68 3.79
C GLY A 17 -21.98 -11.94 3.29
N ASN A 18 -21.49 -13.13 3.60
CA ASN A 18 -22.13 -14.38 3.21
C ASN A 18 -23.20 -14.79 4.23
N ASP A 19 -24.47 -14.69 3.85
CA ASP A 19 -25.58 -15.11 4.70
C ASP A 19 -25.76 -16.64 4.69
N TYR A 20 -26.31 -17.19 5.75
CA TYR A 20 -26.62 -18.62 5.85
C TYR A 20 -27.74 -19.00 4.89
N PRO A 21 -27.72 -20.22 4.30
CA PRO A 21 -28.80 -20.69 3.47
C PRO A 21 -30.15 -20.66 4.21
N PHE A 22 -31.16 -20.06 3.61
CA PHE A 22 -32.46 -19.81 4.25
C PHE A 22 -33.12 -21.12 4.73
N GLU A 23 -32.90 -22.20 4.02
CA GLU A 23 -33.46 -23.53 4.32
C GLU A 23 -32.95 -24.11 5.63
N PHE A 24 -31.70 -23.75 6.04
CA PHE A 24 -31.06 -24.25 7.24
C PHE A 24 -31.12 -23.25 8.41
N VAL A 25 -31.05 -21.96 8.12
CA VAL A 25 -31.07 -20.90 9.13
C VAL A 25 -32.02 -19.81 8.67
N ARG A 26 -33.27 -19.89 9.09
CA ARG A 26 -34.32 -18.94 8.69
C ARG A 26 -34.06 -17.52 9.22
N TRP A 27 -33.65 -17.42 10.47
CA TRP A 27 -33.50 -16.16 11.19
C TRP A 27 -32.04 -15.94 11.53
N THR A 28 -31.34 -15.22 10.65
CA THR A 28 -29.99 -14.73 10.88
C THR A 28 -30.03 -13.33 11.50
N GLU A 29 -28.90 -12.82 11.95
CA GLU A 29 -28.80 -11.47 12.52
C GLU A 29 -29.44 -10.43 11.59
N GLN A 30 -29.03 -10.39 10.31
CA GLN A 30 -29.56 -9.45 9.31
C GLN A 30 -31.06 -9.62 9.10
N ARG A 31 -31.55 -10.84 8.91
CA ARG A 31 -32.99 -11.11 8.69
C ARG A 31 -33.85 -10.73 9.89
N ASN A 32 -33.32 -10.86 11.10
CA ASN A 32 -34.02 -10.38 12.31
C ASN A 32 -34.15 -8.84 12.32
N PHE A 33 -33.08 -8.12 11.94
CA PHE A 33 -33.15 -6.66 11.80
C PHE A 33 -34.11 -6.23 10.72
N GLU A 34 -34.06 -6.86 9.55
CA GLU A 34 -34.97 -6.58 8.44
C GLU A 34 -36.44 -6.78 8.85
N ALA A 35 -36.75 -7.93 9.46
CA ALA A 35 -38.14 -8.22 9.91
C ALA A 35 -38.65 -7.21 10.94
N VAL A 36 -37.79 -6.77 11.89
CA VAL A 36 -38.18 -5.75 12.88
C VAL A 36 -38.42 -4.40 12.21
N LEU A 37 -37.54 -3.99 11.31
CA LEU A 37 -37.66 -2.73 10.56
C LEU A 37 -38.92 -2.71 9.70
N ASP A 38 -39.23 -3.81 9.01
CA ASP A 38 -40.44 -3.96 8.20
C ASP A 38 -41.71 -3.85 9.06
N MET A 39 -41.74 -4.53 10.21
CA MET A 39 -42.86 -4.41 11.17
C MET A 39 -43.02 -2.99 11.72
N MET A 40 -41.93 -2.26 11.92
CA MET A 40 -41.95 -0.86 12.33
C MET A 40 -42.48 0.04 11.19
N ALA A 41 -42.03 -0.17 9.94
CA ALA A 41 -42.48 0.58 8.75
C ALA A 41 -43.99 0.37 8.50
N GLU A 42 -44.46 -0.87 8.67
CA GLU A 42 -45.89 -1.22 8.53
C GLU A 42 -46.75 -0.77 9.73
N GLY A 43 -46.15 -0.19 10.76
CA GLY A 43 -46.86 0.25 11.98
C GLY A 43 -47.34 -0.89 12.89
N LYS A 44 -46.95 -2.14 12.61
CA LYS A 44 -47.25 -3.32 13.43
C LYS A 44 -46.50 -3.31 14.75
N LEU A 45 -45.27 -2.77 14.74
CA LEU A 45 -44.45 -2.61 15.95
C LEU A 45 -44.33 -1.14 16.33
N LYS A 46 -44.95 -0.76 17.46
CA LYS A 46 -44.98 0.62 17.95
C LYS A 46 -43.90 0.82 19.02
N VAL A 47 -42.73 1.28 18.66
CA VAL A 47 -41.59 1.45 19.57
C VAL A 47 -41.52 2.81 20.24
N LYS A 48 -42.37 3.80 19.84
CA LYS A 48 -42.34 5.15 20.40
C LYS A 48 -42.60 5.20 21.92
N SER A 49 -43.40 4.31 22.43
CA SER A 49 -43.69 4.19 23.89
C SER A 49 -42.50 3.67 24.70
N LEU A 50 -41.51 3.07 24.05
CA LEU A 50 -40.28 2.58 24.68
C LEU A 50 -39.20 3.66 24.74
N VAL A 51 -39.34 4.74 23.97
CA VAL A 51 -38.37 5.85 23.95
C VAL A 51 -38.67 6.75 25.16
N SER A 52 -37.83 6.62 26.17
CA SER A 52 -37.96 7.42 27.41
C SER A 52 -37.24 8.77 27.33
N HIS A 53 -36.14 8.85 26.60
CA HIS A 53 -35.30 10.06 26.50
C HIS A 53 -34.81 10.29 25.07
N ASN A 54 -34.72 11.58 24.73
CA ASN A 54 -34.07 12.02 23.48
C ASN A 54 -33.03 13.08 23.85
N PHE A 55 -31.84 12.95 23.34
CA PHE A 55 -30.76 13.91 23.48
C PHE A 55 -30.25 14.32 22.09
N GLU A 56 -29.84 15.54 21.94
CA GLU A 56 -29.04 15.92 20.74
C GLU A 56 -27.66 15.26 20.87
N ILE A 57 -26.96 15.02 19.72
CA ILE A 57 -25.68 14.29 19.73
C ILE A 57 -24.62 15.00 20.58
N GLU A 58 -24.67 16.33 20.67
CA GLU A 58 -23.79 17.16 21.49
C GLU A 58 -23.96 16.89 22.98
N GLU A 59 -25.12 16.34 23.39
CA GLU A 59 -25.45 15.98 24.77
C GLU A 59 -25.24 14.48 25.06
N ALA A 60 -24.54 13.74 24.15
CA ALA A 60 -24.33 12.30 24.30
C ALA A 60 -23.72 11.92 25.67
N GLU A 61 -22.87 12.76 26.25
CA GLU A 61 -22.30 12.52 27.59
C GLU A 61 -23.38 12.44 28.67
N LYS A 62 -24.41 13.31 28.62
CA LYS A 62 -25.56 13.26 29.55
C LYS A 62 -26.38 11.98 29.35
N ALA A 63 -26.57 11.55 28.11
CA ALA A 63 -27.25 10.30 27.79
C ALA A 63 -26.52 9.09 28.40
N TYR A 64 -25.19 9.05 28.34
CA TYR A 64 -24.39 7.99 28.95
C TYR A 64 -24.39 8.04 30.47
N GLN A 65 -24.43 9.24 31.09
CA GLN A 65 -24.58 9.38 32.53
C GLN A 65 -25.91 8.85 33.00
N LEU A 66 -26.99 9.06 32.23
CA LEU A 66 -28.32 8.52 32.53
C LEU A 66 -28.33 6.98 32.52
N VAL A 67 -27.64 6.33 31.57
CA VAL A 67 -27.55 4.86 31.51
C VAL A 67 -26.93 4.26 32.77
N GLY A 68 -25.95 4.94 33.34
CA GLY A 68 -25.26 4.52 34.58
C GLY A 68 -25.89 5.06 35.86
N GLY A 69 -26.92 5.91 35.76
CA GLY A 69 -27.55 6.63 36.87
C GLY A 69 -28.67 5.87 37.55
N ALA A 70 -29.24 6.51 38.58
CA ALA A 70 -30.40 5.97 39.35
C ALA A 70 -31.75 6.22 38.66
N GLU A 71 -31.80 7.07 37.64
CA GLU A 71 -33.01 7.39 36.90
C GLU A 71 -33.39 6.24 35.96
N LYS A 72 -34.69 5.88 35.95
CA LYS A 72 -35.15 4.76 35.09
C LYS A 72 -35.26 5.19 33.65
N SER A 73 -34.58 4.48 32.76
CA SER A 73 -34.67 4.66 31.32
C SER A 73 -34.96 3.34 30.61
N LEU A 74 -35.63 3.40 29.45
CA LEU A 74 -35.85 2.25 28.58
C LEU A 74 -35.07 2.48 27.24
N GLY A 75 -35.61 3.30 26.35
CA GLY A 75 -34.97 3.67 25.10
C GLY A 75 -34.41 5.10 25.17
N ILE A 76 -33.14 5.27 24.95
CA ILE A 76 -32.47 6.58 24.86
C ILE A 76 -32.03 6.76 23.41
N LEU A 77 -32.49 7.82 22.77
CA LEU A 77 -32.14 8.16 21.42
C LEU A 77 -31.22 9.38 21.38
N LEU A 78 -30.20 9.31 20.55
CA LEU A 78 -29.38 10.45 20.18
C LEU A 78 -29.84 10.96 18.81
N LYS A 79 -30.22 12.23 18.72
CA LYS A 79 -30.58 12.88 17.50
C LYS A 79 -29.35 13.51 16.87
N TYR A 80 -29.15 13.19 15.61
CA TYR A 80 -28.12 13.84 14.80
C TYR A 80 -28.78 14.98 14.02
N PRO A 81 -28.12 16.14 13.90
CA PRO A 81 -28.63 17.22 13.07
C PRO A 81 -28.80 16.74 11.63
N SER A 82 -29.91 17.11 11.00
CA SER A 82 -30.13 16.90 9.58
C SER A 82 -29.25 17.92 8.80
N VAL A 83 -27.97 17.62 8.73
CA VAL A 83 -27.05 18.42 7.92
C VAL A 83 -27.03 17.82 6.52
N GLU A 84 -27.30 18.64 5.49
CA GLU A 84 -26.83 18.29 4.17
C GLU A 84 -25.34 18.02 4.27
N ILE A 85 -24.92 16.78 3.97
CA ILE A 85 -23.52 16.38 4.02
C ILE A 85 -22.80 17.16 2.93
N SER A 86 -22.29 18.33 3.28
CA SER A 86 -21.38 19.06 2.40
C SER A 86 -20.08 18.29 2.29
N ASP A 87 -19.38 18.42 1.17
CA ASP A 87 -18.05 17.78 0.98
C ASP A 87 -17.06 18.15 2.11
N LYS A 88 -17.25 19.29 2.78
CA LYS A 88 -16.50 19.70 3.98
C LYS A 88 -16.74 18.79 5.18
N ALA A 89 -17.91 18.13 5.31
CA ALA A 89 -18.20 17.19 6.39
C ALA A 89 -17.41 15.87 6.31
N ARG A 90 -16.82 15.58 5.14
CA ARG A 90 -16.01 14.39 4.88
C ARG A 90 -14.52 14.60 5.16
N THR A 91 -14.13 15.83 5.54
CA THR A 91 -12.75 16.20 5.85
C THR A 91 -12.65 16.71 7.29
N VAL A 92 -11.73 16.14 8.05
CA VAL A 92 -11.40 16.55 9.42
C VAL A 92 -10.04 17.25 9.40
N SER A 93 -10.02 18.54 9.77
CA SER A 93 -8.80 19.34 9.94
C SER A 93 -8.32 19.28 11.40
N PHE A 94 -7.00 19.19 11.59
CA PHE A 94 -6.38 19.06 12.92
C PHE A 94 -5.74 20.36 13.42
N HIS A 95 -5.92 21.47 12.70
CA HIS A 95 -5.45 22.80 13.12
C HIS A 95 -6.61 23.63 13.64
N ALA A 96 -6.46 24.20 14.84
CA ALA A 96 -7.51 24.85 15.58
C ALA A 96 -8.00 26.20 15.01
N ASN A 97 -7.28 26.84 14.06
CA ASN A 97 -7.65 28.11 13.45
C ASN A 97 -7.16 28.19 11.99
N GLU A 98 -7.96 28.76 11.10
CA GLU A 98 -7.60 29.03 9.70
C GLU A 98 -6.33 29.89 9.57
N GLN A 99 -6.13 30.84 10.48
CA GLN A 99 -4.92 31.65 10.57
C GLN A 99 -3.66 30.83 10.89
N ASN A 100 -3.76 29.86 11.81
CA ASN A 100 -2.67 28.94 12.10
C ASN A 100 -2.41 27.96 10.94
N ARG A 101 -3.41 27.71 10.10
CA ARG A 101 -3.30 26.90 8.87
C ARG A 101 -2.50 27.65 7.79
N GLU A 102 -2.75 28.95 7.60
CA GLU A 102 -1.99 29.78 6.68
C GLU A 102 -0.55 30.04 7.16
N ASP A 103 -0.34 30.25 8.45
CA ASP A 103 0.99 30.42 9.04
C ASP A 103 1.80 29.11 9.06
N ALA A 104 1.16 27.95 9.29
CA ALA A 104 1.79 26.64 9.14
C ALA A 104 2.14 26.35 7.67
N LYS A 105 1.23 26.69 6.75
CA LYS A 105 1.46 26.61 5.29
C LYS A 105 2.61 27.51 4.86
N ARG A 106 2.66 28.78 5.32
CA ARG A 106 3.73 29.73 4.98
C ARG A 106 5.10 29.35 5.55
N LYS A 107 5.16 28.81 6.76
CA LYS A 107 6.43 28.35 7.38
C LYS A 107 6.99 27.04 6.80
N THR A 108 6.15 26.23 6.16
CA THR A 108 6.58 24.94 5.56
C THR A 108 6.85 25.05 4.05
N SER A 109 6.40 26.13 3.38
CA SER A 109 6.27 26.18 1.92
C SER A 109 7.54 26.48 1.13
N GLN A 110 8.66 26.85 1.74
CA GLN A 110 9.85 27.22 0.95
C GLN A 110 10.97 26.17 0.86
N GLU A 111 10.97 25.12 1.70
CA GLU A 111 12.05 24.13 1.70
C GLU A 111 11.60 22.65 1.75
N LYS A 112 10.34 22.36 1.98
CA LYS A 112 9.87 20.97 2.17
C LYS A 112 8.84 20.58 1.11
N VAL A 113 9.08 19.45 0.48
CA VAL A 113 8.10 18.79 -0.40
C VAL A 113 6.85 18.47 0.39
N SER A 114 5.70 18.96 -0.06
CA SER A 114 4.38 18.70 0.54
C SER A 114 3.71 17.50 -0.11
N ILE A 115 3.19 16.58 0.70
CA ILE A 115 2.64 15.33 0.17
C ILE A 115 1.28 14.98 0.77
N HIS A 116 0.45 14.39 -0.06
CA HIS A 116 -0.77 13.70 0.33
C HIS A 116 -0.57 12.19 0.35
N PHE A 117 -1.27 11.50 1.25
CA PHE A 117 -1.34 10.06 1.28
C PHE A 117 -2.73 9.56 0.90
N VAL A 118 -2.80 8.66 -0.07
CA VAL A 118 -3.98 7.89 -0.44
C VAL A 118 -3.80 6.47 0.06
N GLY A 119 -4.54 6.14 1.13
CA GLY A 119 -4.42 4.88 1.84
C GLY A 119 -3.73 5.01 3.21
N ALA A 120 -4.44 4.52 4.26
CA ALA A 120 -3.96 4.49 5.65
C ALA A 120 -3.95 3.05 6.20
N GLY A 121 -3.51 2.08 5.39
CA GLY A 121 -3.38 0.68 5.76
C GLY A 121 -2.28 0.43 6.81
N ASN A 122 -2.13 -0.82 7.24
CA ASN A 122 -1.12 -1.18 8.24
C ASN A 122 0.30 -0.89 7.78
N TYR A 123 0.62 -1.19 6.51
CA TYR A 123 1.93 -0.92 5.93
C TYR A 123 2.20 0.58 5.85
N ALA A 124 1.25 1.36 5.34
CA ALA A 124 1.36 2.81 5.28
C ALA A 124 1.66 3.40 6.67
N LYS A 125 0.86 3.06 7.69
CA LYS A 125 1.02 3.59 9.06
C LYS A 125 2.30 3.15 9.75
N LYS A 126 2.76 1.91 9.54
CA LYS A 126 3.91 1.35 10.27
C LYS A 126 5.25 1.64 9.60
N ILE A 127 5.29 1.73 8.29
CA ILE A 127 6.51 1.76 7.49
C ILE A 127 6.60 3.02 6.61
N LEU A 128 5.63 3.23 5.73
CA LEU A 128 5.76 4.21 4.66
C LEU A 128 5.66 5.65 5.16
N ILE A 129 4.63 5.99 5.94
CA ILE A 129 4.48 7.33 6.52
C ILE A 129 5.69 7.71 7.39
N PRO A 130 6.19 6.84 8.32
CA PRO A 130 7.44 7.11 9.04
C PRO A 130 8.66 7.30 8.15
N ALA A 131 8.77 6.56 7.03
CA ALA A 131 9.87 6.70 6.07
C ALA A 131 9.83 8.08 5.39
N PHE A 132 8.68 8.51 4.90
CA PHE A 132 8.49 9.84 4.31
C PHE A 132 8.70 10.96 5.32
N LYS A 133 8.22 10.81 6.55
CA LYS A 133 8.48 11.77 7.63
C LYS A 133 9.97 11.93 7.90
N LYS A 134 10.73 10.81 7.91
CA LYS A 134 12.19 10.81 8.03
C LYS A 134 12.88 11.46 6.84
N ALA A 135 12.30 11.38 5.64
CA ALA A 135 12.78 12.07 4.44
C ALA A 135 12.59 13.59 4.48
N GLY A 136 11.94 14.14 5.51
CA GLY A 136 11.79 15.56 5.75
C GLY A 136 10.70 16.23 4.91
N VAL A 137 9.68 15.46 4.49
CA VAL A 137 8.52 16.00 3.77
C VAL A 137 7.49 16.61 4.74
N SER A 138 6.58 17.42 4.20
CA SER A 138 5.42 17.95 4.91
C SER A 138 4.20 17.10 4.63
N LEU A 139 3.62 16.49 5.69
CA LEU A 139 2.43 15.65 5.60
C LEU A 139 1.17 16.52 5.60
N GLN A 140 0.54 16.73 4.44
CA GLN A 140 -0.64 17.58 4.31
C GLN A 140 -1.92 16.80 4.61
N GLY A 141 -2.38 15.97 3.71
CA GLY A 141 -3.62 15.23 3.87
C GLY A 141 -3.44 13.72 3.79
N VAL A 142 -4.33 12.99 4.45
CA VAL A 142 -4.44 11.55 4.32
C VAL A 142 -5.87 11.13 4.02
N ALA A 143 -6.06 10.40 2.93
CA ALA A 143 -7.35 9.82 2.57
C ALA A 143 -7.44 8.34 2.89
N SER A 144 -8.61 7.90 3.37
CA SER A 144 -8.92 6.48 3.54
C SER A 144 -10.42 6.21 3.40
N LYS A 145 -10.80 5.08 2.79
CA LYS A 145 -12.22 4.71 2.61
C LYS A 145 -13.04 4.71 3.91
N THR A 146 -12.45 4.32 5.03
CA THR A 146 -13.14 4.18 6.31
C THR A 146 -13.10 5.43 7.19
N GLY A 147 -12.56 6.56 6.74
CA GLY A 147 -12.44 7.80 7.51
C GLY A 147 -11.67 7.64 8.84
N LEU A 148 -12.14 6.78 9.74
CA LEU A 148 -11.54 6.54 11.06
C LEU A 148 -10.05 6.13 10.96
N GLY A 149 -9.70 5.30 9.97
CA GLY A 149 -8.31 4.89 9.71
C GLY A 149 -7.42 6.07 9.34
N GLY A 150 -7.94 6.99 8.52
CA GLY A 150 -7.30 8.25 8.13
C GLY A 150 -7.12 9.19 9.32
N VAL A 151 -8.18 9.43 10.10
CA VAL A 151 -8.14 10.28 11.31
C VAL A 151 -7.10 9.79 12.32
N ARG A 152 -7.06 8.48 12.59
CA ARG A 152 -6.04 7.90 13.49
C ARG A 152 -4.62 8.06 12.94
N ALA A 153 -4.44 7.88 11.65
CA ALA A 153 -3.13 8.09 11.01
C ALA A 153 -2.71 9.55 11.08
N ALA A 154 -3.63 10.48 10.78
CA ALA A 154 -3.38 11.91 10.82
C ALA A 154 -2.94 12.37 12.21
N ARG A 155 -3.68 12.03 13.25
CA ARG A 155 -3.34 12.37 14.64
C ARG A 155 -1.98 11.80 15.05
N LYS A 156 -1.73 10.53 14.71
CA LYS A 156 -0.50 9.84 15.11
C LYS A 156 0.75 10.42 14.43
N HIS A 157 0.64 10.76 13.15
CA HIS A 157 1.81 11.13 12.34
C HIS A 157 1.93 12.63 12.09
N GLY A 158 0.89 13.43 12.39
CA GLY A 158 0.87 14.88 12.28
C GLY A 158 0.52 15.38 10.89
N PHE A 159 -0.49 14.77 10.24
CA PHE A 159 -1.09 15.34 9.05
C PHE A 159 -1.96 16.54 9.40
N VAL A 160 -2.08 17.47 8.47
CA VAL A 160 -2.94 18.65 8.60
C VAL A 160 -4.41 18.28 8.56
N GLU A 161 -4.76 17.30 7.71
CA GLU A 161 -6.14 16.86 7.54
C GLU A 161 -6.27 15.35 7.23
N ALA A 162 -7.47 14.83 7.47
CA ALA A 162 -7.89 13.50 7.03
C ALA A 162 -9.24 13.59 6.31
N THR A 163 -9.38 12.86 5.21
CA THR A 163 -10.59 12.88 4.38
C THR A 163 -10.97 11.49 3.87
N THR A 164 -12.23 11.35 3.44
CA THR A 164 -12.68 10.22 2.61
C THR A 164 -12.76 10.59 1.11
N GLU A 165 -12.59 11.87 0.78
CA GLU A 165 -12.70 12.40 -0.58
C GLU A 165 -11.33 12.36 -1.28
N ILE A 166 -11.02 11.21 -1.87
CA ILE A 166 -9.70 10.96 -2.50
C ILE A 166 -9.48 11.89 -3.70
N SER A 167 -10.49 12.06 -4.56
CA SER A 167 -10.36 12.90 -5.76
C SER A 167 -10.09 14.36 -5.42
N ALA A 168 -10.74 14.89 -4.37
CA ALA A 168 -10.50 16.25 -3.89
C ALA A 168 -9.08 16.40 -3.35
N LEU A 169 -8.57 15.38 -2.63
CA LEU A 169 -7.22 15.36 -2.09
C LEU A 169 -6.17 15.34 -3.22
N ILE A 170 -6.38 14.54 -4.27
CA ILE A 170 -5.48 14.49 -5.43
C ILE A 170 -5.47 15.83 -6.19
N ALA A 171 -6.63 16.45 -6.31
CA ALA A 171 -6.77 17.74 -7.02
C ALA A 171 -6.26 18.95 -6.23
N ASP A 172 -5.96 18.80 -4.92
CA ASP A 172 -5.47 19.90 -4.08
C ASP A 172 -4.12 20.41 -4.57
N LYS A 173 -4.08 21.71 -4.92
CA LYS A 173 -2.89 22.38 -5.46
C LYS A 173 -1.77 22.63 -4.44
N GLU A 174 -2.08 22.49 -3.16
CA GLU A 174 -1.13 22.77 -2.07
C GLU A 174 -0.11 21.63 -1.85
N ALA A 175 -0.34 20.44 -2.44
CA ALA A 175 0.62 19.35 -2.36
C ALA A 175 1.40 19.19 -3.68
N ASP A 176 2.69 18.95 -3.55
CA ASP A 176 3.59 18.68 -4.70
C ASP A 176 3.41 17.23 -5.20
N ALA A 177 3.12 16.32 -4.30
CA ALA A 177 3.10 14.90 -4.62
C ALA A 177 1.99 14.11 -3.90
N VAL A 178 1.64 12.97 -4.49
CA VAL A 178 0.72 11.98 -3.93
C VAL A 178 1.46 10.66 -3.69
N VAL A 179 1.28 10.09 -2.49
CA VAL A 179 1.78 8.76 -2.11
C VAL A 179 0.60 7.81 -2.04
N ILE A 180 0.56 6.82 -2.92
CA ILE A 180 -0.52 5.85 -3.05
C ILE A 180 -0.11 4.54 -2.36
N ALA A 181 -0.90 4.12 -1.36
CA ALA A 181 -0.67 2.92 -0.55
C ALA A 181 -2.00 2.21 -0.22
N THR A 182 -2.80 2.01 -1.24
CA THR A 182 -4.11 1.36 -1.20
C THR A 182 -4.02 -0.14 -1.51
N ARG A 183 -5.12 -0.79 -1.87
CA ARG A 183 -5.11 -2.11 -2.50
C ARG A 183 -4.69 -1.98 -3.95
N HIS A 184 -4.18 -3.08 -4.50
CA HIS A 184 -3.54 -3.10 -5.82
C HIS A 184 -4.48 -2.66 -6.96
N ASP A 185 -5.74 -3.05 -6.89
CA ASP A 185 -6.81 -2.74 -7.85
C ASP A 185 -7.03 -1.24 -8.10
N SER A 186 -6.70 -0.42 -7.13
CA SER A 186 -6.91 1.03 -7.21
C SER A 186 -5.66 1.84 -7.57
N HIS A 187 -4.49 1.20 -7.66
CA HIS A 187 -3.23 1.90 -7.91
C HIS A 187 -3.24 2.64 -9.24
N ALA A 188 -3.58 1.94 -10.34
CA ALA A 188 -3.56 2.51 -11.68
C ALA A 188 -4.46 3.76 -11.81
N GLY A 189 -5.69 3.68 -11.29
CA GLY A 189 -6.63 4.80 -11.32
C GLY A 189 -6.08 6.03 -10.62
N TYR A 190 -5.61 5.87 -9.38
CA TYR A 190 -5.06 7.01 -8.62
C TYR A 190 -3.73 7.54 -9.18
N VAL A 191 -2.90 6.70 -9.79
CA VAL A 191 -1.69 7.14 -10.50
C VAL A 191 -2.06 8.03 -11.68
N ILE A 192 -3.02 7.62 -12.51
CA ILE A 192 -3.47 8.37 -13.68
C ILE A 192 -4.09 9.71 -13.24
N ASP A 193 -4.95 9.69 -12.20
CA ASP A 193 -5.59 10.90 -11.69
C ASP A 193 -4.55 11.90 -11.15
N ALA A 194 -3.55 11.41 -10.39
CA ALA A 194 -2.50 12.25 -9.83
C ALA A 194 -1.58 12.84 -10.92
N LEU A 195 -1.18 12.04 -11.92
CA LEU A 195 -0.42 12.53 -13.06
C LEU A 195 -1.21 13.60 -13.84
N ASN A 196 -2.49 13.37 -14.11
CA ASN A 196 -3.36 14.34 -14.79
C ASN A 196 -3.53 15.64 -13.99
N ALA A 197 -3.48 15.58 -12.66
CA ALA A 197 -3.48 16.73 -11.77
C ALA A 197 -2.11 17.45 -11.66
N GLY A 198 -1.08 17.00 -12.40
CA GLY A 198 0.27 17.59 -12.36
C GLY A 198 1.02 17.27 -11.07
N LYS A 199 0.77 16.14 -10.46
CA LYS A 199 1.44 15.72 -9.22
C LYS A 199 2.58 14.75 -9.48
N HIS A 200 3.67 14.88 -8.72
CA HIS A 200 4.61 13.78 -8.58
C HIS A 200 3.94 12.61 -7.87
N VAL A 201 4.25 11.39 -8.29
CA VAL A 201 3.58 10.18 -7.79
C VAL A 201 4.58 9.18 -7.22
N PHE A 202 4.35 8.80 -5.97
CA PHE A 202 4.90 7.58 -5.41
C PHE A 202 3.76 6.57 -5.24
N VAL A 203 3.89 5.38 -5.83
CA VAL A 203 2.90 4.32 -5.66
C VAL A 203 3.56 3.07 -5.08
N GLU A 204 2.93 2.45 -4.08
CA GLU A 204 3.36 1.12 -3.65
C GLU A 204 3.21 0.12 -4.79
N LYS A 205 4.03 -0.90 -4.73
CA LYS A 205 3.97 -1.99 -5.73
C LYS A 205 2.69 -2.82 -5.54
N PRO A 206 2.17 -3.43 -6.58
CA PRO A 206 2.52 -3.26 -8.00
C PRO A 206 2.01 -1.92 -8.53
N LEU A 207 2.59 -1.47 -9.64
CA LEU A 207 2.12 -0.25 -10.31
C LEU A 207 0.66 -0.37 -10.77
N CYS A 208 0.32 -1.52 -11.35
CA CYS A 208 -0.98 -1.87 -11.88
C CYS A 208 -1.14 -3.40 -11.95
N LEU A 209 -2.32 -3.88 -12.32
CA LEU A 209 -2.63 -5.31 -12.42
C LEU A 209 -2.77 -5.81 -13.85
N GLU A 210 -3.12 -4.93 -14.81
CA GLU A 210 -3.43 -5.30 -16.19
C GLU A 210 -2.60 -4.47 -17.18
N MET A 211 -2.37 -5.04 -18.38
CA MET A 211 -1.61 -4.39 -19.45
C MET A 211 -2.26 -3.09 -19.92
N GLU A 212 -3.57 -3.08 -20.02
CA GLU A 212 -4.36 -1.89 -20.43
C GLU A 212 -4.19 -0.74 -19.41
N GLU A 213 -4.05 -1.07 -18.13
CA GLU A 213 -3.76 -0.07 -17.09
C GLU A 213 -2.35 0.48 -17.25
N LEU A 214 -1.37 -0.40 -17.54
CA LEU A 214 0.02 -0.01 -17.77
C LEU A 214 0.14 0.96 -18.95
N ASP A 215 -0.55 0.67 -20.06
CA ASP A 215 -0.57 1.54 -21.25
C ASP A 215 -1.20 2.90 -20.96
N ARG A 216 -2.30 2.94 -20.20
CA ARG A 216 -2.94 4.18 -19.76
C ARG A 216 -2.05 5.01 -18.85
N ILE A 217 -1.29 4.39 -17.94
CA ILE A 217 -0.32 5.08 -17.09
C ILE A 217 0.81 5.65 -17.95
N ARG A 218 1.36 4.87 -18.90
CA ARG A 218 2.39 5.33 -19.85
C ARG A 218 1.91 6.57 -20.60
N MET A 219 0.73 6.52 -21.20
CA MET A 219 0.15 7.65 -21.94
C MET A 219 -0.05 8.88 -21.06
N ALA A 220 -0.55 8.71 -19.83
CA ALA A 220 -0.74 9.82 -18.88
C ALA A 220 0.60 10.45 -18.49
N TYR A 221 1.62 9.65 -18.24
CA TYR A 221 2.96 10.10 -17.88
C TYR A 221 3.60 10.88 -19.05
N GLU A 222 3.63 10.30 -20.26
CA GLU A 222 4.24 10.91 -21.44
C GLU A 222 3.56 12.26 -21.80
N LYS A 223 2.22 12.30 -21.74
CA LYS A 223 1.46 13.52 -22.02
C LYS A 223 1.84 14.67 -21.09
N LYS A 224 2.15 14.39 -19.84
CA LYS A 224 2.44 15.41 -18.82
C LYS A 224 3.94 15.69 -18.68
N ASN A 225 4.78 14.68 -18.81
CA ASN A 225 6.21 14.81 -18.55
C ASN A 225 6.94 15.70 -19.55
N GLY A 226 6.42 15.85 -20.77
CA GLY A 226 6.99 16.79 -21.76
C GLY A 226 7.03 18.26 -21.32
N ASN A 227 6.18 18.67 -20.36
CA ASN A 227 6.06 20.03 -19.89
C ASN A 227 6.37 20.23 -18.40
N GLU A 228 6.21 19.20 -17.56
CA GLU A 228 6.16 19.37 -16.10
C GLU A 228 7.25 18.60 -15.33
N ASN A 229 8.07 17.78 -16.01
CA ASN A 229 9.12 16.94 -15.42
C ASN A 229 8.63 16.17 -14.18
N LEU A 230 7.48 15.48 -14.31
CA LEU A 230 6.87 14.77 -13.21
C LEU A 230 7.67 13.50 -12.86
N ILE A 231 7.72 13.19 -11.57
CA ILE A 231 8.31 11.96 -11.06
C ILE A 231 7.21 10.94 -10.83
N LEU A 232 7.33 9.78 -11.47
CA LEU A 232 6.56 8.58 -11.18
C LEU A 232 7.50 7.52 -10.62
N MET A 233 7.31 7.13 -9.36
CA MET A 233 8.17 6.16 -8.69
C MET A 233 7.34 5.05 -8.05
N VAL A 234 7.70 3.81 -8.32
CA VAL A 234 7.11 2.63 -7.68
C VAL A 234 7.92 2.24 -6.46
N GLY A 235 7.27 1.73 -5.42
CA GLY A 235 7.87 1.29 -4.17
C GLY A 235 8.81 0.08 -4.29
N PHE A 236 9.66 0.03 -5.30
CA PHE A 236 10.71 -0.98 -5.47
C PHE A 236 11.89 -0.69 -4.55
N ASN A 237 11.62 -0.78 -3.26
CA ASN A 237 12.51 -0.33 -2.21
C ASN A 237 13.83 -1.10 -2.13
N ARG A 238 13.90 -2.36 -2.57
CA ARG A 238 15.08 -3.23 -2.37
C ARG A 238 16.34 -2.70 -3.04
N ARG A 239 16.24 -2.06 -4.19
CA ARG A 239 17.37 -1.42 -4.89
C ARG A 239 18.03 -0.30 -4.07
N PHE A 240 17.29 0.30 -3.14
CA PHE A 240 17.79 1.36 -2.23
C PHE A 240 18.33 0.83 -0.90
N SER A 241 18.41 -0.49 -0.70
CA SER A 241 19.09 -1.09 0.46
C SER A 241 20.57 -0.78 0.40
N SER A 242 21.14 -0.37 1.53
CA SER A 242 22.59 -0.06 1.63
C SER A 242 23.49 -1.22 1.23
N LEU A 243 23.06 -2.46 1.48
CA LEU A 243 23.79 -3.65 1.04
C LEU A 243 23.66 -3.89 -0.46
N VAL A 244 22.51 -3.58 -1.07
CA VAL A 244 22.29 -3.68 -2.52
C VAL A 244 23.08 -2.61 -3.26
N GLU A 245 23.11 -1.38 -2.77
CA GLU A 245 23.96 -0.33 -3.33
C GLU A 245 25.46 -0.69 -3.25
N LYS A 246 25.89 -1.32 -2.14
CA LYS A 246 27.25 -1.84 -2.05
C LYS A 246 27.51 -2.96 -3.05
N THR A 247 26.55 -3.88 -3.18
CA THR A 247 26.59 -4.97 -4.17
C THR A 247 26.74 -4.42 -5.58
N LYS A 248 25.89 -3.46 -5.97
CA LYS A 248 25.93 -2.81 -7.29
C LYS A 248 27.30 -2.22 -7.62
N ARG A 249 27.86 -1.43 -6.68
CA ARG A 249 29.23 -0.86 -6.84
C ARG A 249 30.33 -1.92 -6.99
N LEU A 250 30.18 -3.07 -6.33
CA LEU A 250 31.16 -4.15 -6.45
C LEU A 250 31.09 -4.78 -7.83
N ILE A 251 29.91 -5.16 -8.33
CA ILE A 251 29.76 -5.78 -9.66
C ILE A 251 30.10 -4.82 -10.81
N GLU A 252 29.79 -3.54 -10.71
CA GLU A 252 30.19 -2.54 -11.69
C GLU A 252 31.72 -2.47 -11.88
N GLY A 253 32.47 -2.74 -10.83
CA GLY A 253 33.95 -2.76 -10.85
C GLY A 253 34.55 -4.01 -11.53
N THR A 254 33.77 -5.07 -11.79
CA THR A 254 34.32 -6.31 -12.39
C THR A 254 34.20 -6.34 -13.92
N GLY A 255 33.20 -5.67 -14.46
CA GLY A 255 32.87 -5.74 -15.90
C GLY A 255 32.37 -7.13 -16.34
N GLY A 256 31.48 -7.16 -17.32
CA GLY A 256 30.93 -8.38 -17.89
C GLY A 256 29.67 -8.91 -17.22
N PRO A 257 29.06 -9.95 -17.82
CA PRO A 257 27.77 -10.48 -17.38
C PRO A 257 27.86 -11.19 -16.02
N CYS A 258 26.74 -11.17 -15.30
CA CYS A 258 26.57 -11.81 -13.99
C CYS A 258 25.55 -12.95 -14.05
N SER A 259 25.71 -13.92 -13.14
CA SER A 259 24.66 -14.91 -12.86
C SER A 259 24.06 -14.64 -11.48
N PHE A 260 22.73 -14.52 -11.43
CA PHE A 260 21.97 -14.20 -10.21
C PHE A 260 21.12 -15.40 -9.77
N VAL A 261 21.18 -15.75 -8.50
CA VAL A 261 20.30 -16.76 -7.89
C VAL A 261 19.59 -16.12 -6.71
N MET A 262 18.30 -15.83 -6.88
CA MET A 262 17.46 -15.23 -5.85
C MET A 262 16.52 -16.28 -5.27
N THR A 263 16.64 -16.60 -3.99
CA THR A 263 15.73 -17.49 -3.27
C THR A 263 14.84 -16.68 -2.35
N VAL A 264 13.52 -16.87 -2.48
CA VAL A 264 12.50 -16.24 -1.68
C VAL A 264 11.65 -17.29 -1.00
N ASN A 265 11.80 -17.42 0.31
CA ASN A 265 10.89 -18.19 1.15
C ASN A 265 9.69 -17.29 1.50
N ALA A 266 8.72 -17.24 0.62
CA ALA A 266 7.57 -16.35 0.74
C ALA A 266 6.59 -16.78 1.85
N GLY A 267 6.55 -18.09 2.12
CA GLY A 267 5.62 -18.71 3.06
C GLY A 267 4.19 -18.79 2.54
N MET A 268 3.41 -19.65 3.14
CA MET A 268 2.01 -19.87 2.75
C MET A 268 1.14 -18.69 3.18
N ILE A 269 0.20 -18.33 2.31
CA ILE A 269 -0.92 -17.43 2.58
C ILE A 269 -2.21 -18.24 2.39
N PRO A 270 -3.25 -18.07 3.22
CA PRO A 270 -4.55 -18.71 3.03
C PRO A 270 -5.10 -18.49 1.63
N SER A 271 -5.77 -19.48 1.05
CA SER A 271 -6.28 -19.41 -0.33
C SER A 271 -7.37 -18.35 -0.53
N ASP A 272 -8.09 -18.00 0.54
CA ASP A 272 -9.11 -16.96 0.58
C ASP A 272 -8.55 -15.54 0.83
N HIS A 273 -7.23 -15.40 0.92
CA HIS A 273 -6.63 -14.08 1.12
C HIS A 273 -6.72 -13.24 -0.17
N TRP A 274 -7.14 -12.00 -0.04
CA TRP A 274 -7.40 -11.06 -1.13
C TRP A 274 -6.27 -10.93 -2.18
N THR A 275 -5.01 -11.22 -1.80
CA THR A 275 -3.88 -11.20 -2.74
C THR A 275 -3.96 -12.25 -3.83
N HIS A 276 -4.73 -13.34 -3.60
CA HIS A 276 -4.96 -14.39 -4.60
C HIS A 276 -6.09 -14.03 -5.57
N GLU A 277 -6.95 -13.06 -5.23
CA GLU A 277 -8.02 -12.60 -6.11
C GLU A 277 -7.43 -11.85 -7.31
N PRO A 278 -7.66 -12.32 -8.56
CA PRO A 278 -7.04 -11.73 -9.75
C PRO A 278 -7.33 -10.23 -9.91
N GLU A 279 -8.57 -9.83 -9.62
CA GLU A 279 -9.05 -8.45 -9.80
C GLU A 279 -8.59 -7.48 -8.70
N GLN A 280 -8.37 -7.97 -7.46
CA GLN A 280 -7.98 -7.11 -6.33
C GLN A 280 -6.50 -7.16 -6.02
N GLY A 281 -5.93 -8.37 -5.98
CA GLY A 281 -4.56 -8.62 -5.57
C GLY A 281 -3.60 -8.90 -6.72
N GLY A 282 -4.11 -9.43 -7.84
CA GLY A 282 -3.32 -9.80 -9.02
C GLY A 282 -2.41 -11.01 -8.82
N GLY A 283 -2.54 -11.74 -7.70
CA GLY A 283 -1.66 -12.85 -7.35
C GLY A 283 -0.29 -12.43 -6.80
N ARG A 284 0.48 -13.40 -6.37
CA ARG A 284 1.75 -13.14 -5.66
C ARG A 284 2.90 -12.77 -6.59
N ILE A 285 2.85 -13.15 -7.86
CA ILE A 285 3.89 -12.76 -8.83
C ILE A 285 3.83 -11.24 -9.03
N VAL A 286 2.68 -10.70 -9.39
CA VAL A 286 2.48 -9.26 -9.54
C VAL A 286 2.62 -8.53 -8.21
N GLY A 287 2.01 -9.07 -7.15
CA GLY A 287 1.96 -8.40 -5.85
C GLY A 287 3.25 -8.47 -5.02
N GLU A 288 4.15 -9.43 -5.27
CA GLU A 288 5.40 -9.55 -4.48
C GLU A 288 6.63 -9.88 -5.32
N ALA A 289 6.56 -10.83 -6.27
CA ALA A 289 7.73 -11.24 -7.04
C ALA A 289 8.28 -10.11 -7.93
N CYS A 290 7.45 -9.12 -8.29
CA CYS A 290 7.88 -7.91 -9.00
C CYS A 290 9.06 -7.18 -8.31
N HIS A 291 9.17 -7.24 -6.99
CA HIS A 291 10.31 -6.71 -6.26
C HIS A 291 11.64 -7.37 -6.61
N PHE A 292 11.61 -8.67 -6.92
CA PHE A 292 12.82 -9.43 -7.21
C PHE A 292 13.18 -9.34 -8.69
N ILE A 293 12.17 -9.21 -9.56
CA ILE A 293 12.37 -8.85 -10.97
C ILE A 293 13.07 -7.48 -11.04
N ASP A 294 12.55 -6.48 -10.32
CA ASP A 294 13.15 -5.16 -10.20
C ASP A 294 14.60 -5.20 -9.67
N LEU A 295 14.84 -5.98 -8.62
CA LEU A 295 16.15 -6.11 -8.01
C LEU A 295 17.18 -6.66 -8.98
N LEU A 296 16.84 -7.74 -9.72
CA LEU A 296 17.75 -8.32 -10.69
C LEU A 296 17.95 -7.40 -11.90
N ARG A 297 16.88 -6.75 -12.39
CA ARG A 297 16.95 -5.75 -13.46
C ARG A 297 17.88 -4.58 -13.10
N PHE A 298 17.77 -4.07 -11.87
CA PHE A 298 18.64 -3.03 -11.33
C PHE A 298 20.11 -3.48 -11.25
N LEU A 299 20.37 -4.69 -10.74
CA LEU A 299 21.73 -5.20 -10.57
C LEU A 299 22.39 -5.52 -11.91
N ALA A 300 21.67 -6.11 -12.85
CA ALA A 300 22.15 -6.36 -14.20
C ALA A 300 22.41 -5.06 -14.97
N ALA A 301 21.70 -3.97 -14.68
CA ALA A 301 21.70 -2.71 -15.42
C ALA A 301 21.45 -2.89 -16.92
N SER A 302 20.72 -3.92 -17.30
CA SER A 302 20.45 -4.33 -18.66
C SER A 302 19.00 -4.78 -18.82
N PRO A 303 18.30 -4.47 -19.92
CA PRO A 303 16.93 -4.92 -20.15
C PRO A 303 16.83 -6.45 -20.16
N VAL A 304 15.64 -6.96 -19.82
CA VAL A 304 15.33 -8.38 -19.92
C VAL A 304 15.04 -8.73 -21.38
N LYS A 305 15.85 -9.58 -21.96
CA LYS A 305 15.73 -10.07 -23.34
C LYS A 305 14.68 -11.14 -23.49
N SER A 306 14.63 -12.07 -22.52
CA SER A 306 13.66 -13.16 -22.51
C SER A 306 13.47 -13.70 -21.09
N TRP A 307 12.36 -14.39 -20.86
CA TRP A 307 12.05 -15.00 -19.59
C TRP A 307 11.30 -16.33 -19.75
N GLU A 308 11.34 -17.16 -18.72
CA GLU A 308 10.61 -18.41 -18.61
C GLU A 308 10.05 -18.56 -17.18
N LYS A 309 8.82 -19.04 -17.04
CA LYS A 309 8.21 -19.43 -15.76
C LYS A 309 8.06 -20.92 -15.67
N ILE A 310 8.56 -21.52 -14.57
CA ILE A 310 8.32 -22.91 -14.19
C ILE A 310 7.50 -22.88 -12.92
N GLU A 311 6.35 -23.55 -12.96
CA GLU A 311 5.36 -23.54 -11.90
C GLU A 311 5.25 -24.93 -11.26
N MET A 312 5.28 -24.97 -9.92
CA MET A 312 5.02 -26.20 -9.18
C MET A 312 3.51 -26.48 -9.21
N ASP A 313 3.13 -27.72 -9.42
CA ASP A 313 1.73 -28.15 -9.29
C ASP A 313 1.25 -27.98 -7.84
N SER A 314 0.54 -26.90 -7.61
CA SER A 314 0.01 -26.49 -6.30
C SER A 314 -1.32 -25.77 -6.45
N ALA A 315 -2.17 -25.84 -5.43
CA ALA A 315 -3.52 -25.25 -5.49
C ALA A 315 -3.52 -23.74 -5.80
N ASN A 316 -2.55 -22.98 -5.27
CA ASN A 316 -2.49 -21.52 -5.44
C ASN A 316 -1.56 -21.07 -6.57
N LYS A 317 -0.84 -22.00 -7.21
CA LYS A 317 0.12 -21.73 -8.29
C LYS A 317 1.11 -20.59 -7.97
N ASP A 318 1.47 -20.44 -6.69
CA ASP A 318 2.30 -19.37 -6.16
C ASP A 318 3.73 -19.81 -5.77
N THR A 319 4.09 -21.06 -6.12
CA THR A 319 5.45 -21.60 -5.98
C THR A 319 6.05 -21.76 -7.36
N VAL A 320 6.94 -20.81 -7.71
CA VAL A 320 7.45 -20.68 -9.08
C VAL A 320 8.95 -20.44 -9.11
N THR A 321 9.57 -20.79 -10.23
CA THR A 321 10.89 -20.34 -10.63
C THR A 321 10.76 -19.47 -11.87
N LEU A 322 11.27 -18.25 -11.81
CA LEU A 322 11.34 -17.33 -12.94
C LEU A 322 12.78 -17.22 -13.40
N ASN A 323 13.05 -17.59 -14.65
CA ASN A 323 14.36 -17.46 -15.28
C ASN A 323 14.36 -16.22 -16.17
N LEU A 324 15.39 -15.39 -16.05
CA LEU A 324 15.58 -14.15 -16.82
C LEU A 324 16.88 -14.22 -17.58
N VAL A 325 16.86 -13.79 -18.83
CA VAL A 325 18.05 -13.56 -19.66
C VAL A 325 18.09 -12.07 -19.98
N PHE A 326 19.20 -11.40 -19.71
CA PHE A 326 19.38 -9.98 -19.96
C PHE A 326 20.13 -9.74 -21.28
N GLU A 327 19.99 -8.56 -21.87
CA GLU A 327 20.61 -8.21 -23.14
C GLU A 327 22.14 -8.20 -23.10
N ASP A 328 22.73 -7.90 -21.92
CA ASP A 328 24.18 -7.94 -21.68
C ASP A 328 24.76 -9.36 -21.56
N GLY A 329 23.89 -10.38 -21.65
CA GLY A 329 24.25 -11.79 -21.46
C GLY A 329 24.20 -12.28 -20.02
N SER A 330 23.84 -11.43 -19.05
CA SER A 330 23.56 -11.84 -17.67
C SER A 330 22.35 -12.76 -17.63
N ILE A 331 22.33 -13.65 -16.62
CA ILE A 331 21.20 -14.56 -16.36
C ILE A 331 20.77 -14.47 -14.90
N GLY A 332 19.50 -14.69 -14.64
CA GLY A 332 18.96 -14.67 -13.27
C GLY A 332 17.86 -15.69 -13.06
N SER A 333 17.87 -16.37 -11.92
CA SER A 333 16.77 -17.23 -11.49
C SER A 333 16.19 -16.69 -10.18
N ILE A 334 14.87 -16.52 -10.14
CA ILE A 334 14.11 -16.15 -8.96
C ILE A 334 13.29 -17.36 -8.53
N HIS A 335 13.71 -18.01 -7.46
CA HIS A 335 12.99 -19.10 -6.81
C HIS A 335 12.03 -18.52 -5.79
N TYR A 336 10.78 -18.33 -6.17
CA TYR A 336 9.73 -17.81 -5.31
C TYR A 336 8.90 -18.97 -4.75
N PHE A 337 9.15 -19.35 -3.50
CA PHE A 337 8.58 -20.53 -2.87
C PHE A 337 7.60 -20.17 -1.76
N ALA A 338 6.33 -20.50 -1.95
CA ALA A 338 5.26 -20.27 -0.99
C ALA A 338 5.10 -21.41 0.04
N ASN A 339 5.73 -22.55 -0.20
CA ASN A 339 5.60 -23.77 0.60
C ASN A 339 6.66 -23.92 1.71
N GLY A 340 7.50 -22.91 1.94
CA GLY A 340 8.56 -22.95 2.93
C GLY A 340 8.11 -22.60 4.36
N HIS A 341 8.90 -23.01 5.36
CA HIS A 341 8.61 -22.75 6.78
C HIS A 341 9.12 -21.38 7.24
N LYS A 342 8.37 -20.72 8.13
CA LYS A 342 8.66 -19.35 8.63
C LYS A 342 9.99 -19.19 9.36
N SER A 343 10.59 -20.26 9.91
CA SER A 343 11.89 -20.19 10.56
C SER A 343 13.07 -20.10 9.60
N PHE A 344 12.87 -20.43 8.33
CA PHE A 344 13.89 -20.27 7.31
C PHE A 344 13.97 -18.80 6.86
N PRO A 345 15.18 -18.24 6.62
CA PRO A 345 15.34 -16.85 6.17
C PRO A 345 14.53 -16.56 4.91
N LYS A 346 13.93 -15.37 4.88
CA LYS A 346 12.97 -15.04 3.80
C LYS A 346 13.64 -14.82 2.44
N GLU A 347 14.77 -14.12 2.40
CA GLU A 347 15.34 -13.63 1.13
C GLU A 347 16.86 -13.84 1.10
N ARG A 348 17.35 -14.48 0.02
CA ARG A 348 18.77 -14.71 -0.23
C ARG A 348 19.09 -14.49 -1.69
N LEU A 349 20.16 -13.72 -1.94
CA LEU A 349 20.66 -13.46 -3.30
C LEU A 349 22.12 -13.85 -3.37
N GLU A 350 22.48 -14.66 -4.37
CA GLU A 350 23.84 -15.02 -4.72
C GLU A 350 24.14 -14.47 -6.14
N ILE A 351 25.33 -13.91 -6.29
CA ILE A 351 25.77 -13.26 -7.53
C ILE A 351 27.17 -13.79 -7.87
N PHE A 352 27.29 -14.38 -9.04
CA PHE A 352 28.54 -14.91 -9.57
C PHE A 352 29.01 -13.96 -10.68
N SER A 353 30.22 -13.43 -10.54
CA SER A 353 30.80 -12.49 -11.51
C SER A 353 32.32 -12.64 -11.55
N SER A 354 32.89 -12.89 -12.73
CA SER A 354 34.35 -12.87 -12.99
C SER A 354 35.17 -13.65 -11.96
N GLY A 355 34.74 -14.86 -11.57
CA GLY A 355 35.43 -15.71 -10.62
C GLY A 355 35.23 -15.36 -9.15
N SER A 356 34.38 -14.37 -8.85
CA SER A 356 34.02 -13.92 -7.50
C SER A 356 32.55 -14.17 -7.22
N VAL A 357 32.19 -14.31 -5.93
CA VAL A 357 30.79 -14.51 -5.51
C VAL A 357 30.42 -13.50 -4.43
N LEU A 358 29.24 -12.89 -4.56
CA LEU A 358 28.57 -12.15 -3.48
C LEU A 358 27.37 -12.93 -2.98
N GLN A 359 27.17 -12.92 -1.67
CA GLN A 359 26.02 -13.54 -1.02
C GLN A 359 25.34 -12.53 -0.09
N LEU A 360 24.11 -12.16 -0.42
CA LEU A 360 23.27 -11.28 0.38
C LEU A 360 22.23 -12.10 1.14
N ASP A 361 22.34 -12.15 2.47
CA ASP A 361 21.41 -12.86 3.33
C ASP A 361 20.43 -11.87 3.99
N ASN A 362 19.15 -12.00 3.64
CA ASN A 362 18.00 -11.35 4.26
C ASN A 362 18.17 -9.82 4.46
N PHE A 363 18.89 -9.15 3.55
CA PHE A 363 19.20 -7.70 3.63
C PHE A 363 19.82 -7.28 4.96
N ARG A 364 20.58 -8.18 5.57
CA ARG A 364 21.27 -7.96 6.83
C ARG A 364 22.76 -8.26 6.77
N THR A 365 23.18 -9.20 5.92
CA THR A 365 24.56 -9.61 5.77
C THR A 365 24.91 -9.72 4.28
N LEU A 366 26.00 -9.07 3.87
CA LEU A 366 26.62 -9.24 2.58
C LEU A 366 28.00 -9.86 2.78
N ARG A 367 28.29 -10.97 2.08
CA ARG A 367 29.60 -11.64 2.07
C ARG A 367 30.18 -11.64 0.67
N GLY A 368 31.47 -11.45 0.56
CA GLY A 368 32.23 -11.56 -0.67
C GLY A 368 33.24 -12.69 -0.61
N PHE A 369 33.29 -13.49 -1.64
CA PHE A 369 34.24 -14.56 -1.86
C PHE A 369 35.04 -14.25 -3.13
N GLY A 370 36.37 -14.17 -3.02
CA GLY A 370 37.22 -13.80 -4.14
C GLY A 370 37.19 -12.30 -4.54
N TRP A 371 36.52 -11.43 -3.76
CA TRP A 371 36.43 -10.00 -4.04
C TRP A 371 37.63 -9.24 -3.49
N PRO A 372 38.43 -8.53 -4.32
CA PRO A 372 39.50 -7.70 -3.84
C PRO A 372 38.98 -6.60 -2.90
N GLY A 373 39.54 -6.53 -1.68
CA GLY A 373 39.20 -5.49 -0.71
C GLY A 373 37.80 -5.57 -0.08
N PHE A 374 37.06 -6.68 -0.32
CA PHE A 374 35.75 -6.87 0.31
C PHE A 374 35.53 -8.32 0.74
N THR A 375 35.23 -8.54 2.02
CA THR A 375 34.91 -9.86 2.57
C THR A 375 33.54 -9.93 3.18
N LYS A 376 33.12 -8.91 3.94
CA LYS A 376 31.84 -8.92 4.65
C LYS A 376 31.36 -7.53 5.06
N MET A 377 30.03 -7.33 5.02
CA MET A 377 29.34 -6.19 5.62
C MET A 377 28.08 -6.68 6.33
N ASN A 378 27.94 -6.33 7.61
CA ASN A 378 26.79 -6.68 8.44
C ASN A 378 26.05 -5.43 8.88
N LEU A 379 24.73 -5.50 8.91
CA LEU A 379 23.89 -4.48 9.51
C LEU A 379 23.31 -4.98 10.85
N TRP A 380 23.19 -4.08 11.81
CA TRP A 380 22.54 -4.39 13.09
C TRP A 380 21.07 -4.78 12.90
N LYS A 381 20.36 -4.09 12.01
CA LYS A 381 18.96 -4.38 11.64
C LYS A 381 18.87 -4.64 10.15
N GLN A 382 17.85 -5.44 9.75
CA GLN A 382 17.52 -5.63 8.36
C GLN A 382 17.19 -4.28 7.70
N ASP A 383 17.79 -4.02 6.54
CA ASP A 383 17.53 -2.83 5.73
C ASP A 383 17.08 -3.25 4.33
N LYS A 384 15.78 -3.12 4.06
CA LYS A 384 15.19 -3.36 2.75
C LYS A 384 15.03 -2.07 1.92
N GLY A 385 15.60 -0.96 2.38
CA GLY A 385 15.67 0.27 1.61
C GLY A 385 14.45 1.19 1.66
N GLN A 386 13.41 0.91 2.47
CA GLN A 386 12.18 1.73 2.48
C GLN A 386 12.45 3.21 2.79
N ALA A 387 13.30 3.49 3.78
CA ALA A 387 13.63 4.86 4.15
C ALA A 387 14.44 5.58 3.06
N ALA A 388 15.40 4.89 2.46
CA ALA A 388 16.21 5.44 1.36
C ALA A 388 15.38 5.65 0.09
N CYS A 389 14.44 4.75 -0.19
CA CYS A 389 13.48 4.87 -1.29
C CYS A 389 12.62 6.14 -1.15
N ALA A 390 11.99 6.36 0.01
CA ALA A 390 11.23 7.58 0.29
C ALA A 390 12.11 8.85 0.22
N GLN A 391 13.35 8.77 0.72
CA GLN A 391 14.31 9.87 0.66
C GLN A 391 14.73 10.19 -0.78
N ALA A 392 14.93 9.18 -1.63
CA ALA A 392 15.27 9.36 -3.04
C ALA A 392 14.15 10.10 -3.79
N PHE A 393 12.88 9.70 -3.58
CA PHE A 393 11.72 10.37 -4.14
C PHE A 393 11.65 11.85 -3.71
N ALA A 394 11.67 12.12 -2.39
CA ALA A 394 11.60 13.48 -1.88
C ALA A 394 12.78 14.35 -2.33
N ARG A 395 13.97 13.78 -2.45
CA ARG A 395 15.17 14.48 -2.96
C ARG A 395 15.00 14.84 -4.43
N ALA A 396 14.53 13.91 -5.26
CA ALA A 396 14.36 14.14 -6.69
C ALA A 396 13.39 15.30 -6.96
N ILE A 397 12.27 15.37 -6.24
CA ILE A 397 11.32 16.50 -6.34
C ILE A 397 11.99 17.80 -5.91
N ARG A 398 12.64 17.81 -4.75
CA ARG A 398 13.28 19.03 -4.20
C ARG A 398 14.38 19.57 -5.12
N SER A 399 15.12 18.70 -5.77
CA SER A 399 16.24 19.06 -6.64
C SER A 399 15.86 19.24 -8.11
N GLY A 400 14.61 18.94 -8.49
CA GLY A 400 14.16 18.96 -9.89
C GLY A 400 14.92 17.96 -10.78
N THR A 401 15.41 16.85 -10.20
CA THR A 401 16.19 15.85 -10.93
C THR A 401 15.31 14.77 -11.55
N CYS A 402 15.89 13.91 -12.40
CA CYS A 402 15.18 12.79 -13.04
C CYS A 402 14.62 11.79 -12.02
N ASN A 403 13.72 10.93 -12.49
CA ASN A 403 13.21 9.80 -11.73
C ASN A 403 14.34 8.99 -11.09
N PRO A 404 14.26 8.70 -9.77
CA PRO A 404 15.24 7.84 -9.08
C PRO A 404 15.27 6.40 -9.62
N ILE A 405 14.17 5.92 -10.16
CA ILE A 405 14.07 4.70 -10.96
C ILE A 405 13.71 5.14 -12.38
N PRO A 406 14.51 4.84 -13.40
CA PRO A 406 14.16 5.17 -14.78
C PRO A 406 12.77 4.66 -15.15
N ILE A 407 11.99 5.48 -15.85
CA ILE A 407 10.61 5.13 -16.19
C ILE A 407 10.52 3.84 -17.01
N ASP A 408 11.48 3.64 -17.93
CA ASP A 408 11.53 2.44 -18.75
C ASP A 408 11.72 1.18 -17.91
N GLU A 409 12.52 1.24 -16.84
CA GLU A 409 12.67 0.11 -15.89
C GLU A 409 11.37 -0.16 -15.12
N ILE A 410 10.66 0.89 -14.70
CA ILE A 410 9.37 0.76 -14.00
C ILE A 410 8.36 0.06 -14.91
N LEU A 411 8.25 0.52 -16.15
CA LEU A 411 7.31 -0.03 -17.14
C LEU A 411 7.67 -1.47 -17.51
N GLU A 412 8.95 -1.74 -17.79
CA GLU A 412 9.47 -3.08 -18.10
C GLU A 412 9.17 -4.08 -16.98
N VAL A 413 9.53 -3.75 -15.74
CA VAL A 413 9.31 -4.63 -14.59
C VAL A 413 7.82 -4.88 -14.35
N SER A 414 6.98 -3.85 -14.52
CA SER A 414 5.52 -3.98 -14.36
C SER A 414 4.93 -4.87 -15.46
N GLN A 415 5.34 -4.68 -16.70
CA GLN A 415 4.94 -5.52 -17.83
C GLN A 415 5.32 -6.99 -17.60
N LEU A 416 6.60 -7.25 -17.27
CA LEU A 416 7.08 -8.61 -17.00
C LEU A 416 6.31 -9.29 -15.87
N ALA A 417 6.03 -8.57 -14.77
CA ALA A 417 5.27 -9.13 -13.67
C ALA A 417 3.83 -9.54 -14.08
N ILE A 418 3.17 -8.72 -14.93
CA ILE A 418 1.83 -9.02 -15.45
C ILE A 418 1.87 -10.21 -16.41
N GLU A 419 2.83 -10.25 -17.34
CA GLU A 419 2.99 -11.35 -18.29
C GLU A 419 3.30 -12.68 -17.60
N MET A 420 4.19 -12.68 -16.61
CA MET A 420 4.57 -13.87 -15.84
C MET A 420 3.44 -14.37 -14.91
N ARG A 421 2.40 -13.58 -14.66
CA ARG A 421 1.21 -14.04 -13.92
C ARG A 421 0.43 -15.09 -14.70
N LYS A 422 0.38 -14.95 -16.03
CA LYS A 422 -0.29 -15.89 -16.93
C LYS A 422 0.48 -17.21 -17.04
#